data_acad5b49a4eaea74138073e730c37cf4
#
_entry.id   acad5b49a4eaea74138073e730c37cf4
#
_cell.length_a   1.000
_cell.length_b   1.000
_cell.length_c   1.000
_cell.angle_alpha   90.00
_cell.angle_beta   90.00
_cell.angle_gamma   90.00
#
_symmetry.space_group_name_H-M   'P 1'
#
loop_
_entity.id
_entity.type
_entity.pdbx_description
1 polymer ?
#
loop_
_entity_poly.entity_id
_entity_poly.type
_entity_poly.pdbx_seq_one_letter_code
_entity_poly.pdbx_strand_id
1 'polypeptide(L)'
;MNKTIIQDSSLSEVDEIASSGNFTIELINRLGQNDYDPLIEISHSLADEYGEKYILNDNTIEKYFNREGSLPIIARFQKKIIGYIIGMPLELLSQEPWCRLDENYGKFNTLYTYAFVIQNKYKKNGYAKTLKKVYLNWAKKREGVIFSTG
;
A
#
# COMPACT_ATOMS: atom_id res chain seq x y z
N MET A 1 -12.21 -26.70 26.05
CA MET A 1 -13.00 -25.50 25.74
C MET A 1 -12.47 -24.82 24.50
N ASN A 2 -13.31 -24.72 23.54
CA ASN A 2 -12.94 -24.00 22.34
C ASN A 2 -12.92 -22.51 22.63
N LYS A 3 -11.73 -21.96 22.69
CA LYS A 3 -11.63 -20.50 22.64
C LYS A 3 -11.85 -20.10 21.20
N THR A 4 -13.02 -19.58 20.93
CA THR A 4 -13.23 -18.86 19.68
C THR A 4 -12.37 -17.63 19.76
N ILE A 5 -11.29 -17.61 19.01
CA ILE A 5 -10.52 -16.40 18.83
C ILE A 5 -11.37 -15.52 17.95
N ILE A 6 -12.05 -14.55 18.58
CA ILE A 6 -12.74 -13.54 17.83
C ILE A 6 -11.68 -12.60 17.32
N GLN A 7 -11.45 -12.68 16.01
CA GLN A 7 -10.56 -11.77 15.34
C GLN A 7 -11.18 -10.38 15.37
N ASP A 8 -10.52 -9.44 16.02
CA ASP A 8 -10.99 -8.06 16.04
C ASP A 8 -10.74 -7.43 14.66
N SER A 9 -11.80 -7.31 13.86
CA SER A 9 -11.70 -6.75 12.51
C SER A 9 -11.35 -5.27 12.50
N SER A 10 -11.43 -4.59 13.65
CA SER A 10 -11.04 -3.19 13.74
C SER A 10 -9.52 -2.99 13.72
N LEU A 11 -8.75 -4.01 14.10
CA LEU A 11 -7.30 -3.95 14.14
C LEU A 11 -6.69 -4.50 12.86
N SER A 12 -5.65 -3.82 12.36
CA SER A 12 -4.90 -4.30 11.21
C SER A 12 -3.98 -5.43 11.62
N GLU A 13 -3.79 -6.39 10.70
CA GLU A 13 -2.78 -7.44 10.83
C GLU A 13 -1.58 -7.02 9.98
N VAL A 14 -0.45 -6.77 10.65
CA VAL A 14 0.73 -6.20 10.00
C VAL A 14 1.99 -6.93 10.43
N ASP A 15 3.02 -6.83 9.56
CA ASP A 15 4.39 -7.18 9.89
C ASP A 15 5.23 -5.91 9.85
N GLU A 16 5.90 -5.59 10.95
CA GLU A 16 6.86 -4.49 10.95
C GLU A 16 8.10 -4.95 10.18
N ILE A 17 8.38 -4.31 9.05
CA ILE A 17 9.45 -4.73 8.14
C ILE A 17 10.66 -3.79 8.16
N ALA A 18 10.53 -2.62 8.76
CA ALA A 18 11.64 -1.70 8.98
C ALA A 18 11.28 -0.71 10.08
N SER A 19 12.29 -0.21 10.78
CA SER A 19 12.08 0.83 11.78
C SER A 19 13.35 1.65 11.99
N SER A 20 13.16 2.90 12.38
CA SER A 20 14.24 3.82 12.76
C SER A 20 13.64 4.83 13.74
N GLY A 21 13.95 4.66 15.03
CA GLY A 21 13.37 5.49 16.08
C GLY A 21 11.85 5.34 16.11
N ASN A 22 11.14 6.45 15.97
CA ASN A 22 9.68 6.49 15.98
C ASN A 22 9.06 6.23 14.60
N PHE A 23 9.89 6.08 13.57
CA PHE A 23 9.45 5.80 12.20
C PHE A 23 9.42 4.29 11.97
N THR A 24 8.26 3.76 11.61
CA THR A 24 8.10 2.33 11.32
C THR A 24 7.45 2.14 9.96
N ILE A 25 7.80 1.03 9.32
CA ILE A 25 7.24 0.61 8.04
C ILE A 25 6.63 -0.77 8.23
N GLU A 26 5.37 -0.90 7.84
CA GLU A 26 4.58 -2.12 8.06
C GLU A 26 4.06 -2.66 6.75
N LEU A 27 4.26 -3.97 6.54
CA LEU A 27 3.58 -4.71 5.49
C LEU A 27 2.18 -5.06 6.01
N ILE A 28 1.16 -4.72 5.23
CA ILE A 28 -0.22 -4.97 5.62
C ILE A 28 -0.64 -6.34 5.12
N ASN A 29 -0.99 -7.22 6.05
CA ASN A 29 -1.60 -8.52 5.74
C ASN A 29 -3.12 -8.38 5.64
N ARG A 30 -3.71 -7.57 6.51
CA ARG A 30 -5.12 -7.17 6.44
C ARG A 30 -5.27 -5.83 7.14
N LEU A 31 -5.85 -4.86 6.44
CA LEU A 31 -6.12 -3.55 7.02
C LEU A 31 -7.41 -3.60 7.83
N GLY A 32 -7.34 -3.17 9.08
CA GLY A 32 -8.51 -3.08 9.96
C GLY A 32 -9.19 -1.71 9.86
N GLN A 33 -10.44 -1.65 10.27
CA GLN A 33 -11.26 -0.44 10.13
C GLN A 33 -10.72 0.76 10.90
N ASN A 34 -10.00 0.54 11.99
CA ASN A 34 -9.39 1.64 12.75
C ASN A 34 -8.40 2.46 11.93
N ASP A 35 -7.83 1.86 10.88
CA ASP A 35 -6.86 2.54 10.02
C ASP A 35 -7.48 3.12 8.74
N TYR A 36 -8.78 2.93 8.51
CA TYR A 36 -9.45 3.43 7.30
C TYR A 36 -9.46 4.96 7.23
N ASP A 37 -9.96 5.62 8.28
CA ASP A 37 -10.09 7.08 8.26
C ASP A 37 -8.76 7.82 8.07
N PRO A 38 -7.67 7.44 8.77
CA PRO A 38 -6.37 8.07 8.51
C PRO A 38 -5.89 7.90 7.08
N LEU A 39 -6.10 6.73 6.48
CA LEU A 39 -5.69 6.47 5.10
C LEU A 39 -6.54 7.26 4.11
N ILE A 40 -7.85 7.34 4.35
CA ILE A 40 -8.75 8.14 3.50
C ILE A 40 -8.31 9.60 3.53
N GLU A 41 -8.02 10.14 4.71
CA GLU A 41 -7.54 11.51 4.86
C GLU A 41 -6.26 11.76 4.06
N ILE A 42 -5.27 10.88 4.19
CA ILE A 42 -4.00 11.01 3.48
C ILE A 42 -4.21 10.91 1.97
N SER A 43 -5.14 10.09 1.53
CA SER A 43 -5.41 9.92 0.09
C SER A 43 -5.89 11.20 -0.59
N HIS A 44 -6.48 12.14 0.16
CA HIS A 44 -6.87 13.43 -0.41
C HIS A 44 -5.66 14.23 -0.92
N SER A 45 -4.52 14.13 -0.24
CA SER A 45 -3.28 14.77 -0.72
C SER A 45 -2.83 14.21 -2.06
N LEU A 46 -2.97 12.91 -2.23
CA LEU A 46 -2.62 12.26 -3.50
C LEU A 46 -3.60 12.66 -4.61
N ALA A 47 -4.88 12.75 -4.25
CA ALA A 47 -5.92 13.15 -5.19
C ALA A 47 -5.72 14.58 -5.69
N ASP A 48 -5.23 15.49 -4.84
CA ASP A 48 -4.94 16.86 -5.22
C ASP A 48 -3.88 16.94 -6.33
N GLU A 49 -2.93 15.99 -6.34
CA GLU A 49 -1.88 15.96 -7.37
C GLU A 49 -2.29 15.17 -8.61
N TYR A 50 -3.00 14.06 -8.45
CA TYR A 50 -3.19 13.07 -9.52
C TYR A 50 -4.63 12.78 -9.87
N GLY A 51 -5.60 13.37 -9.14
CA GLY A 51 -7.02 13.25 -9.47
C GLY A 51 -7.84 12.47 -8.45
N GLU A 52 -9.14 12.68 -8.51
CA GLU A 52 -10.09 12.13 -7.52
C GLU A 52 -10.14 10.60 -7.47
N LYS A 53 -9.69 9.91 -8.50
CA LYS A 53 -9.66 8.44 -8.50
C LYS A 53 -8.78 7.87 -7.39
N TYR A 54 -7.87 8.68 -6.84
CA TYR A 54 -6.98 8.25 -5.76
C TYR A 54 -7.57 8.46 -4.36
N ILE A 55 -8.73 9.11 -4.25
CA ILE A 55 -9.42 9.21 -2.96
C ILE A 55 -9.87 7.81 -2.56
N LEU A 56 -9.46 7.38 -1.37
CA LEU A 56 -9.84 6.08 -0.84
C LEU A 56 -11.23 6.14 -0.22
N ASN A 57 -11.93 5.04 -0.29
CA ASN A 57 -13.16 4.78 0.45
C ASN A 57 -13.14 3.31 0.89
N ASP A 58 -14.18 2.86 1.59
CA ASP A 58 -14.21 1.50 2.12
C ASP A 58 -14.01 0.45 1.02
N ASN A 59 -14.62 0.65 -0.15
CA ASN A 59 -14.51 -0.31 -1.25
C ASN A 59 -13.11 -0.34 -1.87
N THR A 60 -12.50 0.83 -2.06
CA THR A 60 -11.15 0.90 -2.65
C THR A 60 -10.09 0.46 -1.66
N ILE A 61 -10.29 0.65 -0.37
CA ILE A 61 -9.40 0.10 0.64
C ILE A 61 -9.39 -1.42 0.56
N GLU A 62 -10.57 -2.05 0.50
CA GLU A 62 -10.64 -3.51 0.31
C GLU A 62 -9.92 -3.93 -0.97
N LYS A 63 -10.11 -3.20 -2.05
CA LYS A 63 -9.52 -3.50 -3.36
C LYS A 63 -8.00 -3.41 -3.36
N TYR A 64 -7.43 -2.42 -2.69
CA TYR A 64 -5.99 -2.15 -2.78
C TYR A 64 -5.19 -2.62 -1.57
N PHE A 65 -5.78 -2.70 -0.41
CA PHE A 65 -5.09 -3.09 0.81
C PHE A 65 -5.37 -4.53 1.22
N ASN A 66 -6.58 -5.03 0.96
CA ASN A 66 -7.00 -6.34 1.45
C ASN A 66 -7.15 -7.39 0.35
N ARG A 67 -6.82 -7.03 -0.88
CA ARG A 67 -6.93 -7.98 -2.00
C ARG A 67 -5.68 -8.86 -2.08
N GLU A 68 -5.89 -10.16 -2.26
CA GLU A 68 -4.80 -11.09 -2.50
C GLU A 68 -4.00 -10.65 -3.74
N GLY A 69 -2.69 -10.68 -3.62
CA GLY A 69 -1.78 -10.25 -4.68
C GLY A 69 -1.31 -8.82 -4.56
N SER A 70 -2.01 -7.94 -3.85
CA SER A 70 -1.53 -6.58 -3.64
C SER A 70 -0.32 -6.56 -2.70
N LEU A 71 0.45 -5.49 -2.78
CA LEU A 71 1.57 -5.24 -1.87
C LEU A 71 1.38 -3.88 -1.21
N PRO A 72 0.56 -3.81 -0.15
CA PRO A 72 0.31 -2.58 0.57
C PRO A 72 1.30 -2.44 1.73
N ILE A 73 1.98 -1.30 1.78
CA ILE A 73 2.93 -0.99 2.84
C ILE A 73 2.58 0.39 3.38
N ILE A 74 2.53 0.53 4.70
CA ILE A 74 2.27 1.81 5.35
C ILE A 74 3.47 2.27 6.15
N ALA A 75 3.59 3.59 6.29
CA ALA A 75 4.59 4.22 7.13
C ALA A 75 3.89 4.91 8.29
N ARG A 76 4.44 4.73 9.49
CA ARG A 76 3.95 5.37 10.72
C ARG A 76 5.06 6.19 11.36
N PHE A 77 4.68 7.30 11.95
CA PHE A 77 5.54 8.08 12.84
C PHE A 77 4.81 8.26 14.17
N GLN A 78 5.44 7.82 15.28
CA GLN A 78 4.81 7.81 16.59
C GLN A 78 3.44 7.13 16.55
N LYS A 79 3.36 5.98 15.90
CA LYS A 79 2.16 5.15 15.73
C LYS A 79 1.09 5.71 14.79
N LYS A 80 1.23 6.94 14.30
CA LYS A 80 0.28 7.54 13.35
C LYS A 80 0.68 7.23 11.93
N ILE A 81 -0.28 6.86 11.11
CA ILE A 81 -0.02 6.67 9.68
C ILE A 81 0.34 8.02 9.05
N ILE A 82 1.47 8.06 8.38
CA ILE A 82 1.95 9.27 7.69
C ILE A 82 2.04 9.09 6.19
N GLY A 83 1.90 7.87 5.70
CA GLY A 83 1.96 7.60 4.27
C GLY A 83 1.77 6.14 3.97
N TYR A 84 1.71 5.84 2.67
CA TYR A 84 1.58 4.47 2.20
C TYR A 84 2.11 4.35 0.78
N ILE A 85 2.38 3.10 0.39
CA ILE A 85 2.70 2.75 -0.99
C ILE A 85 2.00 1.43 -1.30
N ILE A 86 1.39 1.35 -2.47
CA ILE A 86 0.60 0.19 -2.87
C ILE A 86 1.12 -0.33 -4.20
N GLY A 87 1.54 -1.59 -4.21
CA GLY A 87 1.87 -2.30 -5.44
C GLY A 87 0.72 -3.20 -5.86
N MET A 88 0.42 -3.19 -7.15
CA MET A 88 -0.64 -4.03 -7.73
C MET A 88 -0.10 -4.79 -8.92
N PRO A 89 -0.33 -6.11 -8.99
CA PRO A 89 -0.08 -6.82 -10.24
C PRO A 89 -0.84 -6.15 -11.38
N LEU A 90 -0.22 -6.02 -12.56
CA LEU A 90 -0.87 -5.40 -13.72
C LEU A 90 -2.22 -6.03 -14.02
N GLU A 91 -2.32 -7.34 -13.88
CA GLU A 91 -3.54 -8.09 -14.19
C GLU A 91 -4.74 -7.72 -13.31
N LEU A 92 -4.47 -7.12 -12.14
CA LEU A 92 -5.53 -6.64 -11.25
C LEU A 92 -5.99 -5.21 -11.57
N LEU A 93 -5.36 -4.56 -12.53
CA LEU A 93 -5.67 -3.20 -12.98
C LEU A 93 -6.33 -3.20 -14.37
N SER A 94 -6.98 -4.27 -14.74
CA SER A 94 -7.52 -4.48 -16.09
C SER A 94 -8.59 -3.46 -16.52
N GLN A 95 -9.24 -2.80 -15.55
CA GLN A 95 -10.20 -1.73 -15.85
C GLN A 95 -9.51 -0.44 -16.34
N GLU A 96 -8.20 -0.33 -16.15
CA GLU A 96 -7.44 0.81 -16.68
C GLU A 96 -7.03 0.51 -18.13
N PRO A 97 -7.45 1.33 -19.11
CA PRO A 97 -7.16 1.03 -20.52
C PRO A 97 -5.67 0.85 -20.84
N TRP A 98 -4.81 1.69 -20.22
CA TRP A 98 -3.36 1.63 -20.45
C TRP A 98 -2.75 0.32 -19.98
N CYS A 99 -3.34 -0.31 -18.98
CA CYS A 99 -2.79 -1.53 -18.38
C CYS A 99 -2.78 -2.67 -19.38
N ARG A 100 -3.86 -2.83 -20.14
CA ARG A 100 -4.00 -3.92 -21.10
C ARG A 100 -3.12 -3.72 -22.33
N LEU A 101 -2.60 -2.50 -22.54
CA LEU A 101 -1.69 -2.19 -23.63
C LEU A 101 -0.22 -2.44 -23.25
N ASP A 102 0.06 -2.64 -21.97
CA ASP A 102 1.42 -2.95 -21.53
C ASP A 102 1.83 -4.32 -22.04
N GLU A 103 3.06 -4.40 -22.60
CA GLU A 103 3.57 -5.65 -23.17
C GLU A 103 3.71 -6.78 -22.14
N ASN A 104 3.78 -6.44 -20.87
CA ASN A 104 3.89 -7.42 -19.77
C ASN A 104 2.54 -7.84 -19.20
N TYR A 105 1.44 -7.22 -19.67
CA TYR A 105 0.10 -7.61 -19.21
C TYR A 105 -0.19 -9.07 -19.59
N GLY A 106 -0.67 -9.83 -18.64
CA GLY A 106 -0.96 -11.24 -18.83
C GLY A 106 0.22 -12.17 -18.58
N LYS A 107 1.42 -11.63 -18.37
CA LYS A 107 2.61 -12.43 -18.08
C LYS A 107 2.81 -12.68 -16.58
N PHE A 108 2.05 -12.01 -15.73
CA PHE A 108 2.11 -12.13 -14.27
C PHE A 108 3.51 -11.92 -13.70
N ASN A 109 4.25 -10.99 -14.29
CA ASN A 109 5.64 -10.70 -13.92
C ASN A 109 5.88 -9.24 -13.51
N THR A 110 4.83 -8.40 -13.47
CA THR A 110 4.98 -6.97 -13.21
C THR A 110 4.11 -6.52 -12.04
N LEU A 111 4.75 -5.86 -11.10
CA LEU A 111 4.08 -5.16 -10.02
C LEU A 111 4.12 -3.67 -10.33
N TYR A 112 2.95 -3.06 -10.44
CA TYR A 112 2.80 -1.63 -10.72
C TYR A 112 2.60 -0.87 -9.42
N THR A 113 3.36 0.21 -9.23
CA THR A 113 3.15 1.08 -8.07
C THR A 113 1.94 1.95 -8.32
N TYR A 114 0.80 1.53 -7.77
CA TYR A 114 -0.47 2.19 -8.00
C TYR A 114 -0.56 3.55 -7.31
N ALA A 115 -0.08 3.62 -6.07
CA ALA A 115 -0.15 4.83 -5.26
C ALA A 115 1.04 4.92 -4.33
N PHE A 116 1.54 6.12 -4.13
CA PHE A 116 2.64 6.41 -3.21
C PHE A 116 2.46 7.81 -2.68
N VAL A 117 2.27 7.95 -1.37
CA VAL A 117 2.04 9.24 -0.74
C VAL A 117 2.67 9.30 0.65
N ILE A 118 3.24 10.44 0.98
CA ILE A 118 3.67 10.80 2.33
C ILE A 118 3.04 12.16 2.65
N GLN A 119 2.53 12.34 3.87
CA GLN A 119 2.01 13.63 4.31
C GLN A 119 3.07 14.72 4.18
N ASN A 120 2.65 15.90 3.72
CA ASN A 120 3.55 17.02 3.40
C ASN A 120 4.52 17.38 4.53
N LYS A 121 4.05 17.38 5.77
CA LYS A 121 4.89 17.77 6.91
C LYS A 121 6.05 16.81 7.19
N TYR A 122 6.00 15.61 6.61
CA TYR A 122 7.06 14.59 6.77
C TYR A 122 7.97 14.45 5.56
N LYS A 123 7.72 15.17 4.48
CA LYS A 123 8.44 14.98 3.21
C LYS A 123 9.93 15.30 3.28
N LYS A 124 10.34 16.20 4.18
CA LYS A 124 11.74 16.63 4.29
C LYS A 124 12.62 15.72 5.15
N ASN A 125 12.06 14.68 5.73
CA ASN A 125 12.76 13.83 6.69
C ASN A 125 13.37 12.57 6.05
N GLY A 126 13.31 12.43 4.73
CA GLY A 126 13.83 11.24 4.04
C GLY A 126 12.92 10.01 4.14
N TYR A 127 11.76 10.12 4.76
CA TYR A 127 10.87 8.98 4.97
C TYR A 127 10.30 8.42 3.67
N ALA A 128 10.00 9.30 2.71
CA ALA A 128 9.50 8.88 1.40
C ALA A 128 10.52 7.99 0.68
N LYS A 129 11.78 8.42 0.70
CA LYS A 129 12.88 7.66 0.08
C LYS A 129 13.03 6.29 0.73
N THR A 130 12.99 6.25 2.05
CA THR A 130 13.10 4.99 2.81
C THR A 130 11.92 4.08 2.52
N LEU A 131 10.71 4.61 2.51
CA LEU A 131 9.51 3.84 2.20
C LEU A 131 9.58 3.23 0.79
N LYS A 132 9.99 4.02 -0.20
CA LYS A 132 10.15 3.54 -1.58
C LYS A 132 11.19 2.42 -1.67
N LYS A 133 12.32 2.59 -1.00
CA LYS A 133 13.39 1.60 -1.00
C LYS A 133 12.95 0.28 -0.38
N VAL A 134 12.29 0.33 0.76
CA VAL A 134 11.77 -0.87 1.43
C VAL A 134 10.73 -1.56 0.55
N TYR A 135 9.83 -0.79 -0.05
CA TYR A 135 8.83 -1.31 -0.98
C TYR A 135 9.49 -2.06 -2.15
N LEU A 136 10.48 -1.44 -2.79
CA LEU A 136 11.16 -2.06 -3.93
C LEU A 136 11.87 -3.36 -3.54
N ASN A 137 12.47 -3.39 -2.35
CA ASN A 137 13.10 -4.62 -1.85
C ASN A 137 12.08 -5.75 -1.67
N TRP A 138 10.91 -5.43 -1.14
CA TRP A 138 9.85 -6.41 -0.96
C TRP A 138 9.22 -6.83 -2.29
N ALA A 139 9.06 -5.89 -3.22
CA ALA A 139 8.58 -6.21 -4.56
C ALA A 139 9.48 -7.22 -5.26
N LYS A 140 10.79 -7.03 -5.15
CA LYS A 140 11.78 -7.93 -5.77
C LYS A 140 11.78 -9.34 -5.16
N LYS A 141 11.34 -9.49 -3.93
CA LYS A 141 11.26 -10.79 -3.27
C LYS A 141 10.06 -11.61 -3.69
N ARG A 142 9.08 -10.98 -4.36
CA ARG A 142 7.90 -11.70 -4.82
C ARG A 142 8.24 -12.67 -5.92
N GLU A 143 7.74 -13.91 -5.79
CA GLU A 143 7.92 -14.93 -6.79
C GLU A 143 7.32 -14.49 -8.12
N GLY A 144 8.09 -14.63 -9.18
CA GLY A 144 7.65 -14.31 -10.53
C GLY A 144 7.73 -12.84 -10.91
N VAL A 145 7.99 -11.93 -9.97
CA VAL A 145 8.08 -10.51 -10.28
C VAL A 145 9.46 -10.19 -10.84
N ILE A 146 9.50 -9.74 -12.08
CA ILE A 146 10.73 -9.31 -12.76
C ILE A 146 10.76 -7.80 -12.87
N PHE A 147 9.59 -7.16 -13.04
CA PHE A 147 9.47 -5.73 -13.23
C PHE A 147 8.66 -5.09 -12.12
N SER A 148 9.12 -3.93 -11.64
CA SER A 148 8.36 -3.06 -10.75
C SER A 148 8.38 -1.68 -11.37
N THR A 149 7.18 -1.12 -11.64
CA THR A 149 7.03 0.13 -12.38
C THR A 149 5.92 0.98 -11.78
N GLY A 150 5.92 2.23 -12.11
CA GLY A 150 4.89 3.15 -11.63
C GLY A 150 5.40 4.54 -11.26
#